data_d31649738705c127ae2476856378bae7
#
_entry.id   d31649738705c127ae2476856378bae7
#
_cell.length_a   1.000
_cell.length_b   1.000
_cell.length_c   1.000
_cell.angle_alpha   90.00
_cell.angle_beta   90.00
_cell.angle_gamma   90.00
#
_symmetry.space_group_name_H-M   'P 1'
#
loop_
_entity.id
_entity.type
_entity.pdbx_description
1 polymer ?
#
loop_
_entity_poly.entity_id
_entity_poly.type
_entity_poly.pdbx_seq_one_letter_code
_entity_poly.pdbx_strand_id
1 'polypeptide(L)'
;FAEVLEIVRDNLRSQINREHLEKLFSYNVSNEKLLAARAVPLFLKNIAMKIVYTKSALANTTTITNIGNIGVDEAYRPYVEMFHAFLAMSKGQHLKGTICSYGSMLVFSFSFDLKDVSVQRGFFRKIAADGIEVELETNGVTSD
;
A
#
# COMPACT_ATOMS: atom_id res chain seq x y z
N PHE A 1 10.84 -12.74 16.82
CA PHE A 1 10.84 -11.81 15.69
C PHE A 1 11.44 -12.48 14.44
N ALA A 2 12.64 -13.07 14.54
CA ALA A 2 13.33 -13.72 13.39
C ALA A 2 12.48 -14.84 12.78
N GLU A 3 11.86 -15.69 13.59
CA GLU A 3 10.98 -16.77 13.13
C GLU A 3 9.76 -16.24 12.35
N VAL A 4 9.12 -15.18 12.85
CA VAL A 4 7.99 -14.54 12.16
C VAL A 4 8.46 -13.94 10.83
N LEU A 5 9.64 -13.34 10.79
CA LEU A 5 10.22 -12.78 9.58
C LEU A 5 10.47 -13.85 8.50
N GLU A 6 10.98 -15.03 8.91
CA GLU A 6 11.18 -16.16 7.99
C GLU A 6 9.85 -16.69 7.44
N ILE A 7 8.84 -16.86 8.29
CA ILE A 7 7.50 -17.30 7.87
C ILE A 7 6.91 -16.29 6.87
N VAL A 8 6.99 -15.00 7.15
CA VAL A 8 6.48 -13.96 6.26
C VAL A 8 7.24 -13.95 4.94
N ARG A 9 8.58 -14.05 4.99
CA ARG A 9 9.42 -14.10 3.79
C ARG A 9 9.09 -15.28 2.90
N ASP A 10 8.95 -16.47 3.49
CA ASP A 10 8.69 -17.69 2.73
C ASP A 10 7.27 -17.70 2.14
N ASN A 11 6.28 -17.20 2.90
CA ASN A 11 4.93 -16.98 2.38
C ASN A 11 4.91 -15.98 1.22
N LEU A 12 5.61 -14.84 1.33
CA LEU A 12 5.71 -13.88 0.25
C LEU A 12 6.39 -14.46 -0.98
N ARG A 13 7.50 -15.19 -0.82
CA ARG A 13 8.20 -15.85 -1.93
C ARG A 13 7.34 -16.90 -2.63
N SER A 14 6.54 -17.65 -1.88
CA SER A 14 5.64 -18.64 -2.46
C SER A 14 4.50 -18.00 -3.26
N GLN A 15 4.01 -16.84 -2.83
CA GLN A 15 2.92 -16.10 -3.48
C GLN A 15 3.41 -15.20 -4.62
N ILE A 16 4.62 -14.62 -4.50
CA ILE A 16 5.23 -13.75 -5.52
C ILE A 16 6.16 -14.57 -6.42
N ASN A 17 5.70 -15.71 -6.90
CA ASN A 17 6.43 -16.41 -7.95
C ASN A 17 5.83 -16.05 -9.32
N ARG A 18 6.66 -16.14 -10.36
CA ARG A 18 6.29 -15.77 -11.72
C ARG A 18 5.07 -16.52 -12.21
N GLU A 19 4.98 -17.81 -11.92
CA GLU A 19 3.88 -18.66 -12.36
C GLU A 19 2.54 -18.25 -11.73
N HIS A 20 2.54 -17.92 -10.43
CA HIS A 20 1.35 -17.45 -9.72
C HIS A 20 0.90 -16.07 -10.22
N LEU A 21 1.83 -15.16 -10.43
CA LEU A 21 1.54 -13.85 -11.01
C LEU A 21 1.01 -13.95 -12.44
N GLU A 22 1.62 -14.79 -13.28
CA GLU A 22 1.15 -15.04 -14.65
C GLU A 22 -0.28 -15.62 -14.65
N LYS A 23 -0.61 -16.52 -13.72
CA LYS A 23 -1.97 -17.04 -13.55
C LYS A 23 -2.96 -15.95 -13.15
N LEU A 24 -2.61 -15.09 -12.19
CA LEU A 24 -3.46 -13.97 -11.76
C LEU A 24 -3.69 -12.97 -12.90
N PHE A 25 -2.65 -12.61 -13.62
CA PHE A 25 -2.77 -11.70 -14.77
C PHE A 25 -3.56 -12.35 -15.91
N SER A 26 -3.30 -13.61 -16.22
CA SER A 26 -4.04 -14.35 -17.24
C SER A 26 -5.52 -14.47 -16.92
N TYR A 27 -5.87 -14.69 -15.65
CA TYR A 27 -7.25 -14.73 -15.20
C TYR A 27 -7.96 -13.39 -15.42
N ASN A 28 -7.33 -12.29 -15.07
CA ASN A 28 -7.89 -10.95 -15.25
C ASN A 28 -8.07 -10.63 -16.75
N VAL A 29 -7.07 -10.91 -17.58
CA VAL A 29 -7.12 -10.69 -19.02
C VAL A 29 -8.15 -11.62 -19.71
N SER A 30 -8.27 -12.87 -19.26
CA SER A 30 -9.25 -13.82 -19.79
C SER A 30 -10.68 -13.36 -19.51
N ASN A 31 -10.93 -12.81 -18.33
CA ASN A 31 -12.25 -12.26 -18.00
C ASN A 31 -12.63 -11.05 -18.87
N GLU A 32 -11.68 -10.22 -19.27
CA GLU A 32 -11.92 -9.12 -20.22
C GLU A 32 -12.17 -9.61 -21.67
N LYS A 33 -11.57 -10.73 -22.05
CA LYS A 33 -11.72 -11.33 -23.40
C LYS A 33 -12.96 -12.17 -23.57
N LEU A 34 -13.69 -12.50 -22.52
CA LEU A 34 -14.94 -13.23 -22.61
C LEU A 34 -15.95 -12.45 -23.47
N LEU A 35 -16.29 -13.01 -24.62
CA LEU A 35 -17.29 -12.45 -25.54
C LEU A 35 -18.63 -12.20 -24.84
N ALA A 36 -19.01 -13.06 -23.90
CA ALA A 36 -20.20 -12.89 -23.06
C ALA A 36 -20.11 -11.60 -22.20
N ALA A 37 -18.93 -11.31 -21.63
CA ALA A 37 -18.71 -10.08 -20.87
C ALA A 37 -18.78 -8.83 -21.78
N ARG A 38 -18.38 -8.95 -23.04
CA ARG A 38 -18.46 -7.85 -24.03
C ARG A 38 -19.89 -7.58 -24.51
N ALA A 39 -20.73 -8.60 -24.58
CA ALA A 39 -22.12 -8.48 -25.02
C ALA A 39 -23.05 -7.87 -23.95
N VAL A 40 -22.62 -7.84 -22.69
CA VAL A 40 -23.42 -7.24 -21.60
C VAL A 40 -23.51 -5.72 -21.77
N PRO A 41 -24.70 -5.10 -21.78
CA PRO A 41 -24.85 -3.66 -21.83
C PRO A 41 -24.12 -2.93 -20.70
N LEU A 42 -23.60 -1.73 -20.98
CA LEU A 42 -22.74 -0.99 -20.07
C LEU A 42 -23.40 -0.68 -18.71
N PHE A 43 -24.71 -0.41 -18.71
CA PHE A 43 -25.44 -0.13 -17.48
C PHE A 43 -25.48 -1.32 -16.51
N LEU A 44 -25.60 -2.55 -17.02
CA LEU A 44 -25.55 -3.77 -16.22
C LEU A 44 -24.13 -4.02 -15.68
N LYS A 45 -23.10 -3.77 -16.49
CA LYS A 45 -21.71 -3.80 -16.02
C LYS A 45 -21.47 -2.83 -14.89
N ASN A 46 -21.94 -1.62 -15.01
CA ASN A 46 -21.76 -0.60 -13.98
C ASN A 46 -22.41 -1.00 -12.65
N ILE A 47 -23.61 -1.62 -12.70
CA ILE A 47 -24.27 -2.14 -11.49
C ILE A 47 -23.45 -3.28 -10.87
N ALA A 48 -23.04 -4.26 -11.68
CA ALA A 48 -22.25 -5.38 -11.22
C ALA A 48 -20.90 -4.91 -10.63
N MET A 49 -20.18 -4.02 -11.32
CA MET A 49 -18.93 -3.45 -10.85
C MET A 49 -19.10 -2.66 -9.55
N LYS A 50 -20.19 -1.90 -9.40
CA LYS A 50 -20.50 -1.19 -8.16
C LYS A 50 -20.69 -2.13 -6.98
N ILE A 51 -21.39 -3.26 -7.19
CA ILE A 51 -21.58 -4.28 -6.14
C ILE A 51 -20.25 -4.93 -5.75
N VAL A 52 -19.46 -5.35 -6.75
CA VAL A 52 -18.13 -5.97 -6.54
C VAL A 52 -17.22 -4.99 -5.82
N TYR A 53 -17.14 -3.74 -6.29
CA TYR A 53 -16.33 -2.70 -5.67
C TYR A 53 -16.72 -2.45 -4.21
N THR A 54 -18.02 -2.33 -3.93
CA THR A 54 -18.52 -2.08 -2.56
C THR A 54 -18.15 -3.23 -1.63
N LYS A 55 -18.33 -4.47 -2.07
CA LYS A 55 -17.94 -5.65 -1.28
C LYS A 55 -16.43 -5.74 -1.07
N SER A 56 -15.65 -5.48 -2.11
CA SER A 56 -14.18 -5.49 -2.03
C SER A 56 -13.64 -4.36 -1.14
N ALA A 57 -14.24 -3.17 -1.20
CA ALA A 57 -13.85 -2.04 -0.35
C ALA A 57 -14.12 -2.34 1.14
N LEU A 58 -15.20 -3.04 1.46
CA LEU A 58 -15.51 -3.45 2.83
C LEU A 58 -14.61 -4.58 3.36
N ALA A 59 -13.98 -5.34 2.47
CA ALA A 59 -13.08 -6.42 2.86
C ALA A 59 -11.67 -5.93 3.28
N ASN A 60 -11.30 -4.71 2.89
CA ASN A 60 -9.98 -4.15 3.15
C ASN A 60 -10.08 -2.96 4.11
N THR A 61 -9.50 -3.08 5.29
CA THR A 61 -9.49 -2.01 6.31
C THR A 61 -8.44 -0.96 6.01
N THR A 62 -7.27 -1.39 5.55
CA THR A 62 -6.12 -0.54 5.23
C THR A 62 -5.31 -1.13 4.09
N THR A 63 -4.51 -0.30 3.45
CA THR A 63 -3.54 -0.71 2.44
C THR A 63 -2.16 -0.20 2.83
N ILE A 64 -1.18 -1.09 2.86
CA ILE A 64 0.23 -0.74 3.04
C ILE A 64 0.97 -1.17 1.80
N THR A 65 1.73 -0.27 1.20
CA THR A 65 2.58 -0.55 0.05
C THR A 65 4.04 -0.26 0.37
N ASN A 66 4.93 -1.11 -0.14
CA ASN A 66 6.36 -0.88 -0.07
C ASN A 66 6.88 -0.63 -1.50
N ILE A 67 7.39 0.58 -1.72
CA ILE A 67 7.98 0.99 -3.00
C ILE A 67 9.42 0.45 -3.13
N GLY A 68 10.04 0.13 -1.99
CA GLY A 68 11.43 -0.30 -1.93
C GLY A 68 12.42 0.85 -1.96
N ASN A 69 13.64 0.55 -2.38
CA ASN A 69 14.72 1.54 -2.46
C ASN A 69 14.61 2.35 -3.76
N ILE A 70 14.53 3.67 -3.61
CA ILE A 70 14.43 4.59 -4.75
C ILE A 70 15.84 4.92 -5.26
N GLY A 71 16.09 4.62 -6.52
CA GLY A 71 17.32 4.98 -7.20
C GLY A 71 17.20 6.34 -7.87
N VAL A 72 18.20 7.20 -7.68
CA VAL A 72 18.31 8.50 -8.35
C VAL A 72 19.64 8.56 -9.08
N ASP A 73 19.64 9.11 -10.29
CA ASP A 73 20.86 9.35 -11.07
C ASP A 73 21.84 10.20 -10.25
N GLU A 74 23.14 9.92 -10.38
CA GLU A 74 24.21 10.60 -9.62
C GLU A 74 24.18 12.11 -9.77
N ALA A 75 23.78 12.62 -10.93
CA ALA A 75 23.69 14.05 -11.20
C ALA A 75 22.66 14.76 -10.31
N TYR A 76 21.62 14.06 -9.84
CA TYR A 76 20.55 14.61 -9.02
C TYR A 76 20.67 14.31 -7.54
N ARG A 77 21.54 13.35 -7.14
CA ARG A 77 21.73 12.97 -5.72
C ARG A 77 22.02 14.14 -4.78
N PRO A 78 22.83 15.13 -5.13
CA PRO A 78 23.11 16.26 -4.23
C PRO A 78 21.90 17.15 -3.93
N TYR A 79 20.84 17.03 -4.73
CA TYR A 79 19.63 17.87 -4.64
C TYR A 79 18.44 17.14 -4.03
N VAL A 80 18.59 15.86 -3.71
CA VAL A 80 17.52 15.01 -3.17
C VAL A 80 17.93 14.50 -1.80
N GLU A 81 17.21 14.91 -0.79
CA GLU A 81 17.43 14.49 0.58
C GLU A 81 16.65 13.22 0.91
N MET A 82 15.36 13.21 0.63
CA MET A 82 14.47 12.06 0.89
C MET A 82 13.29 12.02 -0.06
N PHE A 83 12.56 10.93 -0.02
CA PHE A 83 11.31 10.74 -0.76
C PHE A 83 10.15 10.48 0.19
N HIS A 84 9.05 11.16 -0.03
CA HIS A 84 7.78 10.87 0.59
C HIS A 84 6.82 10.31 -0.46
N ALA A 85 6.13 9.24 -0.12
CA ALA A 85 5.11 8.66 -0.97
C ALA A 85 3.79 8.56 -0.20
N PHE A 86 2.71 8.98 -0.83
CA PHE A 86 1.39 8.98 -0.23
C PHE A 86 0.39 8.27 -1.13
N LEU A 87 -0.41 7.39 -0.56
CA LEU A 87 -1.53 6.77 -1.25
C LEU A 87 -2.78 7.65 -1.15
N ALA A 88 -3.44 7.86 -2.28
CA ALA A 88 -4.72 8.54 -2.29
C ALA A 88 -5.78 7.75 -1.50
N MET A 89 -6.62 8.46 -0.77
CA MET A 89 -7.70 7.86 0.01
C MET A 89 -8.75 7.24 -0.92
N SER A 90 -9.29 6.11 -0.50
CA SER A 90 -10.37 5.41 -1.21
C SER A 90 -11.58 5.31 -0.31
N LYS A 91 -12.76 5.29 -0.90
CA LYS A 91 -14.01 5.16 -0.14
C LYS A 91 -13.98 3.88 0.71
N GLY A 92 -14.17 4.03 2.03
CA GLY A 92 -14.18 2.92 2.99
C GLY A 92 -12.80 2.49 3.50
N GLN A 93 -11.73 3.15 3.08
CA GLN A 93 -10.39 2.97 3.63
C GLN A 93 -9.91 4.30 4.21
N HIS A 94 -9.83 4.38 5.52
CA HIS A 94 -9.55 5.61 6.26
C HIS A 94 -8.09 5.76 6.69
N LEU A 95 -7.26 4.75 6.44
CA LEU A 95 -5.84 4.75 6.74
C LEU A 95 -5.09 3.98 5.67
N LYS A 96 -4.02 4.56 5.16
CA LYS A 96 -3.09 3.90 4.23
C LYS A 96 -1.67 4.20 4.61
N GLY A 97 -0.78 3.25 4.37
CA GLY A 97 0.64 3.38 4.65
C GLY A 97 1.49 3.17 3.40
N THR A 98 2.59 3.90 3.32
CA THR A 98 3.59 3.73 2.26
C THR A 98 4.97 3.67 2.88
N ILE A 99 5.79 2.75 2.40
CA ILE A 99 7.17 2.60 2.81
C ILE A 99 8.06 2.84 1.59
N CYS A 100 9.08 3.66 1.74
CA CYS A 100 10.14 3.80 0.74
C CYS A 100 11.47 4.05 1.44
N SER A 101 12.57 3.75 0.76
CA SER A 101 13.91 4.05 1.26
C SER A 101 14.73 4.79 0.21
N TYR A 102 15.60 5.66 0.68
CA TYR A 102 16.59 6.37 -0.13
C TYR A 102 17.86 6.59 0.69
N GLY A 103 19.01 6.20 0.17
CA GLY A 103 20.26 6.26 0.92
C GLY A 103 20.19 5.41 2.19
N SER A 104 20.43 6.03 3.34
CA SER A 104 20.32 5.41 4.67
C SER A 104 18.96 5.64 5.36
N MET A 105 18.05 6.36 4.71
CA MET A 105 16.76 6.75 5.29
C MET A 105 15.67 5.78 4.87
N LEU A 106 14.83 5.38 5.84
CA LEU A 106 13.58 4.67 5.62
C LEU A 106 12.43 5.60 5.97
N VAL A 107 11.59 5.91 5.00
CA VAL A 107 10.44 6.78 5.19
C VAL A 107 9.17 5.95 5.23
N PHE A 108 8.42 6.09 6.31
CA PHE A 108 7.10 5.50 6.48
C PHE A 108 6.06 6.61 6.51
N SER A 109 5.22 6.69 5.50
CA SER A 109 4.21 7.74 5.37
C SER A 109 2.81 7.17 5.59
N PHE A 110 1.99 7.89 6.36
CA PHE A 110 0.58 7.59 6.52
C PHE A 110 -0.29 8.64 5.82
N SER A 111 -1.26 8.17 5.04
CA SER A 111 -2.41 8.97 4.57
C SER A 111 -3.64 8.56 5.37
N PHE A 112 -4.36 9.51 5.95
CA PHE A 112 -5.55 9.23 6.75
C PHE A 112 -6.52 10.40 6.74
N ASP A 113 -7.80 10.12 6.99
CA ASP A 113 -8.91 11.09 7.09
C ASP A 113 -9.64 11.03 8.43
N LEU A 114 -9.12 10.25 9.38
CA LEU A 114 -9.65 10.15 10.74
C LEU A 114 -9.01 11.19 11.65
N LYS A 115 -9.76 11.68 12.63
CA LYS A 115 -9.23 12.52 13.69
C LYS A 115 -8.38 11.74 14.71
N ASP A 116 -8.68 10.46 14.87
CA ASP A 116 -7.94 9.57 15.76
C ASP A 116 -6.62 9.11 15.12
N VAL A 117 -5.52 9.48 15.75
CA VAL A 117 -4.14 9.13 15.35
C VAL A 117 -3.52 8.02 16.21
N SER A 118 -4.34 7.29 16.96
CA SER A 118 -3.87 6.28 17.91
C SER A 118 -3.04 5.18 17.24
N VAL A 119 -3.43 4.76 16.03
CA VAL A 119 -2.72 3.73 15.26
C VAL A 119 -1.33 4.18 14.86
N GLN A 120 -1.21 5.36 14.25
CA GLN A 120 0.07 5.94 13.83
C GLN A 120 0.98 6.19 15.04
N ARG A 121 0.42 6.76 16.11
CA ARG A 121 1.13 6.98 17.37
C ARG A 121 1.62 5.67 17.99
N GLY A 122 0.79 4.64 18.01
CA GLY A 122 1.15 3.30 18.50
C GLY A 122 2.27 2.68 17.67
N PHE A 123 2.20 2.81 16.36
CA PHE A 123 3.21 2.31 15.44
C PHE A 123 4.59 2.96 15.69
N PHE A 124 4.68 4.28 15.69
CA PHE A 124 5.95 4.97 15.88
C PHE A 124 6.52 4.79 17.30
N ARG A 125 5.64 4.75 18.33
CA ARG A 125 6.08 4.43 19.69
C ARG A 125 6.68 3.04 19.79
N LYS A 126 6.12 2.07 19.09
CA LYS A 126 6.66 0.70 19.08
C LYS A 126 8.04 0.65 18.44
N ILE A 127 8.22 1.30 17.29
CA ILE A 127 9.51 1.38 16.60
C ILE A 127 10.56 2.08 17.47
N ALA A 128 10.21 3.20 18.09
CA ALA A 128 11.11 3.91 19.00
C ALA A 128 11.47 3.08 20.25
N ALA A 129 10.52 2.31 20.79
CA ALA A 129 10.77 1.42 21.92
C ALA A 129 11.72 0.25 21.56
N ASP A 130 11.76 -0.15 20.29
CA ASP A 130 12.69 -1.15 19.78
C ASP A 130 14.10 -0.56 19.49
N GLY A 131 14.35 0.72 19.86
CA GLY A 131 15.64 1.40 19.79
C GLY A 131 15.96 2.03 18.43
N ILE A 132 14.97 2.16 17.55
CA ILE A 132 15.14 2.82 16.25
C ILE A 132 14.88 4.33 16.45
N GLU A 133 15.79 5.16 15.99
CA GLU A 133 15.60 6.61 15.97
C GLU A 133 14.49 6.97 14.99
N VAL A 134 13.53 7.78 15.45
CA VAL A 134 12.35 8.15 14.67
C VAL A 134 12.21 9.68 14.67
N GLU A 135 12.25 10.26 13.48
CA GLU A 135 11.87 11.63 13.23
C GLU A 135 10.43 11.68 12.71
N LEU A 136 9.62 12.59 13.23
CA LEU A 136 8.20 12.69 12.88
C LEU A 136 7.92 14.01 12.19
N GLU A 137 7.40 13.90 10.98
CA GLU A 137 6.87 15.04 10.23
C GLU A 137 5.35 14.95 10.10
N THR A 138 4.68 16.07 10.13
CA THR A 138 3.22 16.16 9.97
C THR A 138 2.85 17.37 9.12
N ASN A 139 1.74 17.29 8.41
CA ASN A 139 1.17 18.42 7.66
C ASN A 139 0.50 19.50 8.58
N GLY A 140 0.69 19.41 9.89
CA GLY A 140 0.21 20.39 10.86
C GLY A 140 -1.26 20.23 11.26
N VAL A 141 -1.98 19.26 10.72
CA VAL A 141 -3.34 18.94 11.18
C VAL A 141 -3.24 17.97 12.36
N THR A 142 -3.01 18.53 13.54
CA THR A 142 -3.15 17.81 14.81
C THR A 142 -4.50 18.16 15.40
N SER A 143 -5.35 17.13 15.59
CA SER A 143 -6.53 17.32 16.46
C SER A 143 -6.03 17.37 17.91
N ASP A 144 -6.19 18.49 18.58
CA ASP A 144 -6.10 18.59 20.03
C ASP A 144 -7.10 17.65 20.71
#